data_490277a488c40d08ea816fdad9df8173
#
_entry.id   490277a488c40d08ea816fdad9df8173
#
_cell.length_a   1.000
_cell.length_b   1.000
_cell.length_c   1.000
_cell.angle_alpha   90.00
_cell.angle_beta   90.00
_cell.angle_gamma   90.00
#
_symmetry.space_group_name_H-M   'P 1'
#
loop_
_entity.id
_entity.type
_entity.pdbx_description
1 polymer ?
#
loop_
_entity_poly.entity_id
_entity_poly.type
_entity_poly.pdbx_seq_one_letter_code
_entity_poly.pdbx_strand_id
1 'polypeptide(L)'
;MFSIPKRFFLLVLLLVFSLNTNSSTRLEVGDWDIDDDGRADALTDGLLFLRYAFELRGDALISGLISSNSEYTTASDIERELGLVYDASGDIDGDGNVDALTDGLLLLRYLFGLSGETLTVGVVANGATRTSSSDLEGFIGNLMPSAPYITLLGSTVLDHEQATDYVDAGATAMDYADGSVAVSVSGLVNSSVAGVYVLTYTAVDSEGNTAKPLTRTVTVADTTAPVIYAPSNLETLALSAAGNSKNEDNIKAFLDGVYATDN
;
A
#
# COMPACT_ATOMS: atom_id res chain seq x y z
N MET A 1 -5.57 26.18 73.76
CA MET A 1 -5.22 24.87 73.24
C MET A 1 -5.74 24.84 71.80
N PHE A 2 -4.92 25.31 70.88
CA PHE A 2 -5.30 25.50 69.50
C PHE A 2 -4.77 24.34 68.67
N SER A 3 -5.65 23.62 67.97
CA SER A 3 -5.35 22.57 67.06
C SER A 3 -5.20 23.15 65.62
N ILE A 4 -4.04 22.92 64.98
CA ILE A 4 -3.71 23.33 63.62
C ILE A 4 -4.15 22.21 62.65
N PRO A 5 -4.94 22.49 61.61
CA PRO A 5 -5.23 21.47 60.59
C PRO A 5 -4.07 21.32 59.63
N LYS A 6 -3.62 20.09 59.47
CA LYS A 6 -2.63 19.69 58.44
C LYS A 6 -3.22 19.89 57.05
N ARG A 7 -2.64 20.81 56.28
CA ARG A 7 -2.91 20.94 54.88
C ARG A 7 -2.21 19.79 54.12
N PHE A 8 -3.02 18.93 53.57
CA PHE A 8 -2.59 17.90 52.62
C PHE A 8 -2.22 18.59 51.28
N PHE A 9 -0.95 18.62 50.99
CA PHE A 9 -0.46 19.05 49.66
C PHE A 9 -0.61 17.88 48.71
N LEU A 10 -1.69 17.85 47.94
CA LEU A 10 -1.88 16.88 46.86
C LEU A 10 -1.08 17.35 45.68
N LEU A 11 0.13 16.79 45.49
CA LEU A 11 0.95 16.94 44.30
C LEU A 11 0.27 16.15 43.19
N VAL A 12 -0.50 16.84 42.34
CA VAL A 12 -1.00 16.26 41.07
C VAL A 12 0.17 16.19 40.10
N LEU A 13 0.79 15.01 40.06
CA LEU A 13 1.76 14.68 38.98
C LEU A 13 0.96 14.56 37.69
N LEU A 14 0.97 15.61 36.88
CA LEU A 14 0.46 15.57 35.51
C LEU A 14 1.41 14.71 34.69
N LEU A 15 1.13 13.40 34.60
CA LEU A 15 1.73 12.52 33.63
C LEU A 15 1.14 12.92 32.26
N VAL A 16 1.87 13.73 31.52
CA VAL A 16 1.57 13.94 30.09
C VAL A 16 1.93 12.65 29.39
N PHE A 17 1.00 11.72 29.32
CA PHE A 17 1.02 10.69 28.30
C PHE A 17 0.77 11.40 26.98
N SER A 18 1.82 11.58 26.20
CA SER A 18 1.71 11.79 24.77
C SER A 18 1.06 10.52 24.21
N LEU A 19 -0.26 10.47 24.20
CA LEU A 19 -1.00 9.53 23.41
C LEU A 19 -0.74 9.92 21.96
N ASN A 20 0.11 9.16 21.32
CA ASN A 20 0.22 9.15 19.87
C ASN A 20 -1.10 8.56 19.36
N THR A 21 -2.15 9.38 19.30
CA THR A 21 -3.44 9.01 18.75
C THR A 21 -3.40 9.15 17.23
N ASN A 22 -2.59 8.33 16.57
CA ASN A 22 -2.79 7.96 15.19
C ASN A 22 -3.59 6.64 15.12
N SER A 23 -4.61 6.55 15.95
CA SER A 23 -5.74 5.69 15.71
C SER A 23 -6.91 6.64 15.68
N SER A 24 -7.28 7.10 14.51
CA SER A 24 -8.63 7.58 14.31
C SER A 24 -9.53 6.38 14.61
N THR A 25 -10.01 6.32 15.86
CA THR A 25 -11.18 5.49 16.17
C THR A 25 -12.32 6.11 15.39
N ARG A 26 -12.44 5.69 14.14
CA ARG A 26 -13.57 5.98 13.28
C ARG A 26 -14.78 5.28 13.91
N LEU A 27 -15.47 5.97 14.79
CA LEU A 27 -16.85 5.67 15.21
C LEU A 27 -17.81 6.32 14.20
N GLU A 28 -17.43 6.29 12.92
CA GLU A 28 -18.24 6.86 11.87
C GLU A 28 -18.93 5.73 11.13
N VAL A 29 -20.14 5.99 10.70
CA VAL A 29 -20.85 5.19 9.69
C VAL A 29 -19.82 4.83 8.63
N GLY A 30 -19.61 3.53 8.36
CA GLY A 30 -18.57 3.08 7.45
C GLY A 30 -18.66 3.79 6.10
N ASP A 31 -17.51 4.04 5.50
CA ASP A 31 -17.44 4.48 4.11
C ASP A 31 -17.37 3.28 3.17
N TRP A 32 -17.16 3.55 1.87
CA TRP A 32 -17.09 2.51 0.86
C TRP A 32 -15.73 1.80 0.77
N ASP A 33 -14.75 2.15 1.63
CA ASP A 33 -13.48 1.42 1.81
C ASP A 33 -13.70 0.28 2.81
N ILE A 34 -14.24 -0.83 2.34
CA ILE A 34 -14.70 -1.95 3.18
C ILE A 34 -13.53 -2.74 3.76
N ASP A 35 -12.43 -2.86 3.03
CA ASP A 35 -11.27 -3.63 3.46
C ASP A 35 -10.19 -2.77 4.14
N ASP A 36 -10.46 -1.45 4.27
CA ASP A 36 -9.57 -0.45 4.91
C ASP A 36 -8.15 -0.46 4.31
N ASP A 37 -8.07 -0.54 2.97
CA ASP A 37 -6.79 -0.37 2.28
C ASP A 37 -6.47 1.10 1.96
N GLY A 38 -7.39 2.01 2.26
CA GLY A 38 -7.35 3.44 2.05
C GLY A 38 -8.02 3.88 0.75
N ARG A 39 -8.72 2.96 0.06
CA ARG A 39 -9.29 3.21 -1.25
C ARG A 39 -10.60 2.46 -1.43
N ALA A 40 -11.65 3.16 -1.79
CA ALA A 40 -12.89 2.52 -2.23
C ALA A 40 -12.80 2.19 -3.72
N ASP A 41 -12.69 0.93 -4.10
CA ASP A 41 -12.61 0.51 -5.49
C ASP A 41 -13.64 -0.57 -5.89
N ALA A 42 -13.90 -0.65 -7.22
CA ALA A 42 -14.94 -1.51 -7.74
C ALA A 42 -14.64 -3.01 -7.60
N LEU A 43 -13.36 -3.41 -7.66
CA LEU A 43 -12.96 -4.83 -7.74
C LEU A 43 -12.72 -5.46 -6.38
N THR A 44 -12.62 -4.67 -5.32
CA THR A 44 -12.62 -5.11 -3.92
C THR A 44 -13.93 -4.71 -3.26
N ASP A 45 -14.08 -3.45 -2.84
CA ASP A 45 -15.19 -2.96 -2.03
C ASP A 45 -16.54 -3.09 -2.71
N GLY A 46 -16.62 -2.67 -3.98
CA GLY A 46 -17.84 -2.81 -4.77
C GLY A 46 -18.29 -4.27 -4.90
N LEU A 47 -17.37 -5.20 -5.11
CA LEU A 47 -17.68 -6.63 -5.17
C LEU A 47 -17.95 -7.23 -3.79
N LEU A 48 -17.28 -6.77 -2.72
CA LEU A 48 -17.57 -7.18 -1.35
C LEU A 48 -19.00 -6.79 -0.97
N PHE A 49 -19.39 -5.53 -1.21
CA PHE A 49 -20.77 -5.08 -0.98
C PHE A 49 -21.78 -5.87 -1.81
N LEU A 50 -21.54 -6.06 -3.11
CA LEU A 50 -22.41 -6.82 -4.00
C LEU A 50 -22.61 -8.28 -3.53
N ARG A 51 -21.50 -8.96 -3.16
CA ARG A 51 -21.58 -10.34 -2.63
C ARG A 51 -22.34 -10.41 -1.31
N TYR A 52 -22.12 -9.43 -0.43
CA TYR A 52 -22.82 -9.35 0.85
C TYR A 52 -24.33 -9.15 0.65
N ALA A 53 -24.72 -8.29 -0.29
CA ALA A 53 -26.11 -8.07 -0.68
C ALA A 53 -26.74 -9.33 -1.32
N PHE A 54 -25.94 -10.21 -1.97
CA PHE A 54 -26.36 -11.57 -2.39
C PHE A 54 -26.31 -12.59 -1.25
N GLU A 55 -26.20 -12.16 0.00
CA GLU A 55 -26.16 -13.01 1.19
C GLU A 55 -24.94 -13.95 1.27
N LEU A 56 -23.88 -13.73 0.49
CA LEU A 56 -22.63 -14.47 0.64
C LEU A 56 -21.97 -14.09 1.96
N ARG A 57 -21.41 -15.09 2.67
CA ARG A 57 -20.73 -14.93 3.96
C ARG A 57 -19.50 -15.83 4.02
N GLY A 58 -18.63 -15.61 5.03
CA GLY A 58 -17.43 -16.40 5.23
C GLY A 58 -16.47 -16.31 4.04
N ASP A 59 -15.79 -17.41 3.75
CA ASP A 59 -14.82 -17.48 2.66
C ASP A 59 -15.43 -17.15 1.28
N ALA A 60 -16.71 -17.44 1.08
CA ALA A 60 -17.38 -17.13 -0.19
C ALA A 60 -17.54 -15.63 -0.42
N LEU A 61 -17.60 -14.82 0.65
CA LEU A 61 -17.65 -13.37 0.57
C LEU A 61 -16.31 -12.80 0.12
N ILE A 62 -15.19 -13.20 0.74
CA ILE A 62 -13.89 -12.54 0.61
C ILE A 62 -12.95 -13.17 -0.42
N SER A 63 -13.23 -14.40 -0.87
CA SER A 63 -12.32 -15.16 -1.75
C SER A 63 -11.92 -14.39 -3.01
N GLY A 64 -10.62 -14.10 -3.13
CA GLY A 64 -10.03 -13.42 -4.28
C GLY A 64 -10.29 -11.91 -4.35
N LEU A 65 -10.83 -11.29 -3.28
CA LEU A 65 -11.12 -9.86 -3.26
C LEU A 65 -10.21 -9.05 -2.34
N ILE A 66 -9.59 -9.67 -1.33
CA ILE A 66 -8.79 -8.93 -0.35
C ILE A 66 -7.49 -8.44 -0.98
N SER A 67 -7.25 -7.14 -0.91
CA SER A 67 -6.05 -6.47 -1.35
C SER A 67 -4.84 -6.83 -0.46
N SER A 68 -3.61 -6.75 -0.98
CA SER A 68 -2.40 -6.94 -0.17
C SER A 68 -2.16 -5.83 0.85
N ASN A 69 -2.86 -4.70 0.70
CA ASN A 69 -2.75 -3.53 1.57
C ASN A 69 -3.92 -3.42 2.56
N SER A 70 -4.90 -4.35 2.48
CA SER A 70 -6.07 -4.37 3.37
C SER A 70 -5.67 -4.50 4.82
N GLU A 71 -6.30 -3.72 5.69
CA GLU A 71 -6.26 -3.86 7.15
C GLU A 71 -7.16 -5.03 7.58
N TYR A 72 -8.36 -5.10 6.99
CA TYR A 72 -9.32 -6.16 7.26
C TYR A 72 -9.16 -7.31 6.26
N THR A 73 -8.63 -8.43 6.74
CA THR A 73 -8.29 -9.58 5.91
C THR A 73 -9.11 -10.81 6.19
N THR A 74 -9.90 -10.81 7.29
CA THR A 74 -10.75 -11.93 7.66
C THR A 74 -12.21 -11.69 7.27
N ALA A 75 -12.94 -12.78 6.96
CA ALA A 75 -14.37 -12.67 6.67
C ALA A 75 -15.16 -12.01 7.82
N SER A 76 -14.75 -12.24 9.05
CA SER A 76 -15.42 -11.66 10.23
C SER A 76 -15.23 -10.13 10.31
N ASP A 77 -14.05 -9.60 9.94
CA ASP A 77 -13.80 -8.17 9.93
C ASP A 77 -14.59 -7.51 8.80
N ILE A 78 -14.53 -8.09 7.60
CA ILE A 78 -15.27 -7.61 6.42
C ILE A 78 -16.79 -7.65 6.64
N GLU A 79 -17.33 -8.72 7.23
CA GLU A 79 -18.76 -8.81 7.55
C GLU A 79 -19.20 -7.77 8.58
N ARG A 80 -18.31 -7.44 9.54
CA ARG A 80 -18.58 -6.37 10.51
C ARG A 80 -18.69 -5.02 9.82
N GLU A 81 -17.72 -4.66 8.98
CA GLU A 81 -17.72 -3.38 8.27
C GLU A 81 -18.89 -3.29 7.28
N LEU A 82 -19.13 -4.34 6.51
CA LEU A 82 -20.28 -4.41 5.61
C LEU A 82 -21.60 -4.28 6.37
N GLY A 83 -21.72 -4.88 7.55
CA GLY A 83 -22.93 -4.73 8.38
C GLY A 83 -23.19 -3.28 8.77
N LEU A 84 -22.14 -2.53 9.12
CA LEU A 84 -22.26 -1.10 9.45
C LEU A 84 -22.71 -0.26 8.25
N VAL A 85 -22.09 -0.48 7.08
CA VAL A 85 -22.42 0.24 5.85
C VAL A 85 -23.80 -0.15 5.34
N TYR A 86 -24.14 -1.45 5.36
CA TYR A 86 -25.40 -2.01 4.88
C TYR A 86 -26.59 -1.42 5.62
N ASP A 87 -26.52 -1.41 6.96
CA ASP A 87 -27.59 -0.91 7.82
C ASP A 87 -27.76 0.61 7.76
N ALA A 88 -26.66 1.34 7.54
CA ALA A 88 -26.67 2.80 7.57
C ALA A 88 -26.90 3.45 6.20
N SER A 89 -26.37 2.84 5.12
CA SER A 89 -26.23 3.49 3.81
C SER A 89 -26.40 2.55 2.63
N GLY A 90 -26.70 1.27 2.87
CA GLY A 90 -26.81 0.27 1.83
C GLY A 90 -27.99 0.50 0.87
N ASP A 91 -29.08 1.10 1.32
CA ASP A 91 -30.23 1.50 0.48
C ASP A 91 -29.87 2.77 -0.32
N ILE A 92 -29.14 2.56 -1.41
CA ILE A 92 -28.57 3.65 -2.22
C ILE A 92 -29.66 4.39 -3.00
N ASP A 93 -30.67 3.71 -3.54
CA ASP A 93 -31.71 4.35 -4.31
C ASP A 93 -32.92 4.80 -3.45
N GLY A 94 -32.98 4.39 -2.18
CA GLY A 94 -33.97 4.85 -1.22
C GLY A 94 -35.35 4.22 -1.42
N ASP A 95 -35.42 2.98 -1.86
CA ASP A 95 -36.69 2.25 -1.99
C ASP A 95 -37.13 1.54 -0.69
N GLY A 96 -36.25 1.53 0.32
CA GLY A 96 -36.45 0.94 1.63
C GLY A 96 -35.88 -0.47 1.77
N ASN A 97 -35.20 -0.99 0.75
CA ASN A 97 -34.52 -2.29 0.77
C ASN A 97 -33.06 -2.11 0.36
N VAL A 98 -32.21 -3.07 0.69
CA VAL A 98 -30.83 -3.13 0.15
C VAL A 98 -30.74 -4.36 -0.74
N ASP A 99 -30.67 -4.12 -2.04
CA ASP A 99 -30.70 -5.15 -3.07
C ASP A 99 -29.41 -5.22 -3.87
N ALA A 100 -28.93 -6.44 -4.15
CA ALA A 100 -27.73 -6.64 -4.96
C ALA A 100 -27.87 -6.12 -6.40
N LEU A 101 -29.07 -6.22 -7.00
CA LEU A 101 -29.31 -5.87 -8.40
C LEU A 101 -29.72 -4.38 -8.61
N THR A 102 -29.95 -3.65 -7.54
CA THR A 102 -30.16 -2.20 -7.53
C THR A 102 -28.97 -1.55 -6.86
N ASP A 103 -28.92 -1.49 -5.53
CA ASP A 103 -27.89 -0.80 -4.75
C ASP A 103 -26.49 -1.36 -4.99
N GLY A 104 -26.35 -2.68 -5.00
CA GLY A 104 -25.06 -3.32 -5.28
C GLY A 104 -24.52 -2.95 -6.67
N LEU A 105 -25.37 -2.90 -7.68
CA LEU A 105 -24.96 -2.50 -9.03
C LEU A 105 -24.76 -0.99 -9.14
N LEU A 106 -25.51 -0.16 -8.42
CA LEU A 106 -25.31 1.29 -8.38
C LEU A 106 -23.93 1.62 -7.80
N LEU A 107 -23.59 1.05 -6.64
CA LEU A 107 -22.27 1.22 -6.05
C LEU A 107 -21.16 0.75 -7.00
N LEU A 108 -21.27 -0.47 -7.52
CA LEU A 108 -20.27 -1.05 -8.40
C LEU A 108 -20.04 -0.19 -9.64
N ARG A 109 -21.11 0.29 -10.28
CA ARG A 109 -21.02 1.18 -11.44
C ARG A 109 -20.37 2.51 -11.11
N TYR A 110 -20.73 3.12 -9.98
CA TYR A 110 -20.13 4.36 -9.52
C TYR A 110 -18.63 4.21 -9.30
N LEU A 111 -18.21 3.15 -8.62
CA LEU A 111 -16.79 2.86 -8.37
C LEU A 111 -16.01 2.54 -9.64
N PHE A 112 -16.69 2.06 -10.71
CA PHE A 112 -16.10 1.98 -12.06
C PHE A 112 -16.06 3.32 -12.80
N GLY A 113 -16.50 4.41 -12.18
CA GLY A 113 -16.53 5.75 -12.77
C GLY A 113 -17.67 5.99 -13.76
N LEU A 114 -18.73 5.16 -13.73
CA LEU A 114 -19.93 5.41 -14.51
C LEU A 114 -20.75 6.53 -13.87
N SER A 115 -21.32 7.43 -14.70
CA SER A 115 -22.11 8.57 -14.28
C SER A 115 -23.29 8.81 -15.23
N GLY A 116 -24.20 9.72 -14.87
CA GLY A 116 -25.36 10.04 -15.70
C GLY A 116 -26.24 8.80 -15.93
N GLU A 117 -26.79 8.67 -17.15
CA GLU A 117 -27.66 7.55 -17.51
C GLU A 117 -26.95 6.20 -17.42
N THR A 118 -25.63 6.13 -17.64
CA THR A 118 -24.89 4.87 -17.56
C THR A 118 -24.80 4.32 -16.13
N LEU A 119 -24.90 5.18 -15.13
CA LEU A 119 -25.02 4.78 -13.73
C LEU A 119 -26.40 4.17 -13.45
N THR A 120 -27.48 4.80 -13.92
CA THR A 120 -28.85 4.56 -13.44
C THR A 120 -29.66 3.58 -14.26
N VAL A 121 -29.39 3.45 -15.57
CA VAL A 121 -30.24 2.70 -16.48
C VAL A 121 -30.42 1.23 -16.06
N GLY A 122 -31.68 0.86 -15.77
CA GLY A 122 -32.09 -0.53 -15.49
C GLY A 122 -31.68 -1.07 -14.12
N VAL A 123 -31.19 -0.19 -13.19
CA VAL A 123 -30.75 -0.60 -11.85
C VAL A 123 -31.38 0.20 -10.71
N VAL A 124 -32.20 1.18 -11.01
CA VAL A 124 -32.98 1.92 -10.00
C VAL A 124 -34.30 1.20 -9.77
N ALA A 125 -34.62 0.91 -8.51
CA ALA A 125 -35.81 0.15 -8.14
C ALA A 125 -37.12 0.94 -8.39
N ASN A 126 -38.20 0.21 -8.54
CA ASN A 126 -39.52 0.82 -8.53
C ASN A 126 -39.86 1.29 -7.11
N GLY A 127 -40.16 2.57 -6.95
CA GLY A 127 -40.44 3.16 -5.64
C GLY A 127 -39.25 3.88 -5.01
N ALA A 128 -38.09 3.85 -5.67
CA ALA A 128 -36.92 4.58 -5.24
C ALA A 128 -37.19 6.08 -5.04
N THR A 129 -36.63 6.66 -4.00
CA THR A 129 -36.72 8.11 -3.71
C THR A 129 -35.58 8.88 -4.35
N ARG A 130 -34.42 8.22 -4.60
CA ARG A 130 -33.28 8.75 -5.36
C ARG A 130 -33.26 8.11 -6.74
N THR A 131 -33.72 8.84 -7.74
CA THR A 131 -33.88 8.33 -9.12
C THR A 131 -33.01 9.04 -10.14
N SER A 132 -32.54 10.26 -9.83
CA SER A 132 -31.63 10.98 -10.70
C SER A 132 -30.18 10.54 -10.49
N SER A 133 -29.37 10.56 -11.55
CA SER A 133 -27.95 10.26 -11.42
C SER A 133 -27.23 11.19 -10.44
N SER A 134 -27.59 12.47 -10.44
CA SER A 134 -26.97 13.46 -9.54
C SER A 134 -27.28 13.20 -8.05
N ASP A 135 -28.49 12.73 -7.72
CA ASP A 135 -28.84 12.40 -6.34
C ASP A 135 -28.09 11.14 -5.88
N LEU A 136 -27.98 10.15 -6.76
CA LEU A 136 -27.25 8.90 -6.49
C LEU A 136 -25.75 9.11 -6.40
N GLU A 137 -25.17 9.87 -7.34
CA GLU A 137 -23.74 10.26 -7.31
C GLU A 137 -23.41 11.05 -6.04
N GLY A 138 -24.28 12.01 -5.64
CA GLY A 138 -24.11 12.76 -4.40
C GLY A 138 -24.23 11.88 -3.16
N PHE A 139 -25.18 10.93 -3.14
CA PHE A 139 -25.33 10.00 -2.01
C PHE A 139 -24.13 9.08 -1.84
N ILE A 140 -23.68 8.43 -2.92
CA ILE A 140 -22.51 7.54 -2.89
C ILE A 140 -21.24 8.34 -2.59
N GLY A 141 -21.08 9.52 -3.25
CA GLY A 141 -19.91 10.38 -3.12
C GLY A 141 -19.68 10.89 -1.71
N ASN A 142 -20.74 11.14 -0.94
CA ASN A 142 -20.65 11.59 0.46
C ASN A 142 -20.07 10.53 1.41
N LEU A 143 -19.96 9.27 0.97
CA LEU A 143 -19.46 8.15 1.75
C LEU A 143 -18.13 7.61 1.18
N MET A 144 -17.52 8.33 0.25
CA MET A 144 -16.16 8.01 -0.19
C MET A 144 -15.16 8.35 0.92
N PRO A 145 -14.03 7.61 1.01
CA PRO A 145 -12.98 7.92 1.98
C PRO A 145 -12.56 9.39 1.91
N SER A 146 -12.42 10.03 3.07
CA SER A 146 -12.01 11.43 3.17
C SER A 146 -10.49 11.63 3.08
N ALA A 147 -9.71 10.56 3.20
CA ALA A 147 -8.27 10.61 3.09
C ALA A 147 -7.82 10.23 1.67
N PRO A 148 -6.73 10.82 1.17
CA PRO A 148 -6.18 10.44 -0.13
C PRO A 148 -5.62 9.01 -0.10
N TYR A 149 -5.56 8.36 -1.25
CA TYR A 149 -4.91 7.07 -1.42
C TYR A 149 -3.65 7.18 -2.30
N ILE A 150 -2.64 6.35 -1.98
CA ILE A 150 -1.36 6.32 -2.68
C ILE A 150 -1.32 5.10 -3.60
N THR A 151 -0.76 5.28 -4.80
CA THR A 151 -0.45 4.20 -5.73
C THR A 151 1.04 4.22 -6.05
N LEU A 152 1.77 3.15 -5.69
CA LEU A 152 3.17 3.01 -6.03
C LEU A 152 3.36 2.77 -7.54
N LEU A 153 4.33 3.43 -8.13
CA LEU A 153 4.76 3.17 -9.51
C LEU A 153 5.86 2.09 -9.50
N GLY A 154 5.60 0.95 -10.15
CA GLY A 154 6.51 -0.20 -10.16
C GLY A 154 6.36 -1.10 -8.92
N SER A 155 7.37 -1.94 -8.66
CA SER A 155 7.31 -2.96 -7.60
C SER A 155 7.45 -2.37 -6.20
N THR A 156 6.78 -2.98 -5.23
CA THR A 156 6.89 -2.67 -3.79
C THR A 156 8.18 -3.24 -3.19
N VAL A 157 8.68 -4.33 -3.76
CA VAL A 157 9.94 -4.97 -3.38
C VAL A 157 10.77 -5.18 -4.64
N LEU A 158 12.04 -4.83 -4.59
CA LEU A 158 12.97 -5.00 -5.71
C LEU A 158 14.40 -5.23 -5.21
N ASP A 159 15.17 -5.96 -6.03
CA ASP A 159 16.60 -6.10 -5.88
C ASP A 159 17.32 -5.10 -6.78
N HIS A 160 18.43 -4.56 -6.31
CA HIS A 160 19.22 -3.56 -7.01
C HIS A 160 20.71 -3.92 -6.93
N GLU A 161 21.41 -3.84 -8.06
CA GLU A 161 22.85 -4.14 -8.13
C GLU A 161 23.66 -3.07 -7.42
N GLN A 162 24.58 -3.51 -6.54
CA GLN A 162 25.44 -2.59 -5.80
C GLN A 162 26.33 -1.79 -6.76
N ALA A 163 26.69 -0.58 -6.37
CA ALA A 163 27.51 0.38 -7.14
C ALA A 163 26.89 0.84 -8.47
N THR A 164 25.62 0.56 -8.75
CA THR A 164 24.88 1.15 -9.86
C THR A 164 23.92 2.25 -9.38
N ASP A 165 23.51 3.16 -10.26
CA ASP A 165 22.62 4.26 -9.90
C ASP A 165 21.20 3.76 -9.66
N TYR A 166 20.67 4.01 -8.46
CA TYR A 166 19.27 3.75 -8.14
C TYR A 166 18.40 4.96 -8.46
N VAL A 167 17.34 4.74 -9.23
CA VAL A 167 16.30 5.74 -9.48
C VAL A 167 14.96 5.20 -9.01
N ASP A 168 14.35 5.90 -8.05
CA ASP A 168 13.04 5.52 -7.56
C ASP A 168 11.95 5.80 -8.60
N ALA A 169 11.06 4.80 -8.83
CA ALA A 169 9.93 4.96 -9.75
C ALA A 169 8.85 5.92 -9.21
N GLY A 170 8.86 6.18 -7.88
CA GLY A 170 7.93 7.10 -7.24
C GLY A 170 6.55 6.51 -6.97
N ALA A 171 5.62 7.40 -6.69
CA ALA A 171 4.22 7.10 -6.44
C ALA A 171 3.33 8.27 -6.90
N THR A 172 2.03 8.02 -7.03
CA THR A 172 0.99 9.03 -7.20
C THR A 172 0.02 8.97 -6.03
N ALA A 173 -0.66 10.07 -5.74
CA ALA A 173 -1.76 10.08 -4.79
C ALA A 173 -2.97 10.80 -5.38
N MET A 174 -4.15 10.29 -5.04
CA MET A 174 -5.44 10.82 -5.44
C MET A 174 -6.35 10.91 -4.23
N ASP A 175 -7.17 11.93 -4.22
CA ASP A 175 -8.25 12.15 -3.28
C ASP A 175 -9.56 12.28 -4.04
N TYR A 176 -10.68 11.86 -3.44
CA TYR A 176 -11.97 11.87 -4.12
C TYR A 176 -12.55 13.28 -4.27
N ALA A 177 -12.19 14.21 -3.37
CA ALA A 177 -12.63 15.61 -3.41
C ALA A 177 -11.62 16.52 -4.12
N ASP A 178 -10.32 16.38 -3.77
CA ASP A 178 -9.23 17.24 -4.25
C ASP A 178 -8.64 16.80 -5.59
N GLY A 179 -8.87 15.54 -6.02
CA GLY A 179 -8.21 14.94 -7.17
C GLY A 179 -6.76 14.60 -6.88
N SER A 180 -5.82 15.05 -7.72
CA SER A 180 -4.39 14.72 -7.55
C SER A 180 -3.77 15.44 -6.37
N VAL A 181 -3.15 14.68 -5.46
CA VAL A 181 -2.48 15.17 -4.25
C VAL A 181 -0.97 14.91 -4.34
N ALA A 182 -0.18 15.81 -3.73
CA ALA A 182 1.27 15.65 -3.74
C ALA A 182 1.74 14.51 -2.82
N VAL A 183 2.67 13.67 -3.33
CA VAL A 183 3.32 12.62 -2.56
C VAL A 183 4.62 13.13 -1.96
N SER A 184 4.83 12.85 -0.68
CA SER A 184 6.09 13.04 0.01
C SER A 184 6.79 11.70 0.21
N VAL A 185 8.10 11.64 -0.02
CA VAL A 185 8.91 10.43 0.13
C VAL A 185 9.94 10.65 1.24
N SER A 186 10.07 9.70 2.13
CA SER A 186 11.10 9.64 3.16
C SER A 186 11.90 8.34 3.06
N GLY A 187 13.15 8.36 3.58
CA GLY A 187 14.12 7.29 3.37
C GLY A 187 15.09 7.62 2.24
N LEU A 188 16.14 6.83 2.13
CA LEU A 188 17.18 6.98 1.11
C LEU A 188 17.78 5.62 0.80
N VAL A 189 17.93 5.30 -0.47
CA VAL A 189 18.68 4.12 -0.93
C VAL A 189 20.13 4.52 -1.18
N ASN A 190 21.06 3.89 -0.46
CA ASN A 190 22.49 4.01 -0.74
C ASN A 190 22.93 2.82 -1.58
N SER A 191 22.96 2.98 -2.88
CA SER A 191 23.34 1.91 -3.81
C SER A 191 24.81 1.50 -3.75
N SER A 192 25.67 2.28 -3.07
CA SER A 192 27.07 1.92 -2.88
C SER A 192 27.30 0.92 -1.73
N VAL A 193 26.30 0.65 -0.89
CA VAL A 193 26.41 -0.19 0.29
C VAL A 193 25.35 -1.26 0.25
N ALA A 194 25.76 -2.52 0.30
CA ALA A 194 24.83 -3.65 0.39
C ALA A 194 23.97 -3.55 1.66
N GLY A 195 22.67 -3.78 1.52
CA GLY A 195 21.72 -3.67 2.61
C GLY A 195 20.27 -3.62 2.14
N VAL A 196 19.35 -3.56 3.10
CA VAL A 196 17.91 -3.40 2.83
C VAL A 196 17.52 -1.98 3.19
N TYR A 197 16.94 -1.28 2.23
CA TYR A 197 16.51 0.12 2.34
C TYR A 197 15.00 0.20 2.19
N VAL A 198 14.37 1.09 2.94
CA VAL A 198 12.93 1.31 2.88
C VAL A 198 12.66 2.77 2.54
N LEU A 199 11.88 2.99 1.49
CA LEU A 199 11.28 4.27 1.16
C LEU A 199 9.83 4.26 1.66
N THR A 200 9.40 5.35 2.32
CA THR A 200 8.02 5.52 2.80
C THR A 200 7.40 6.70 2.08
N TYR A 201 6.21 6.47 1.50
CA TYR A 201 5.42 7.43 0.77
C TYR A 201 4.23 7.87 1.61
N THR A 202 4.01 9.18 1.69
CA THR A 202 2.90 9.81 2.41
C THR A 202 2.24 10.86 1.53
N ALA A 203 0.96 11.12 1.76
CA ALA A 203 0.22 12.21 1.12
C ALA A 203 -0.77 12.80 2.13
N VAL A 204 -1.07 14.09 1.99
CA VAL A 204 -2.01 14.83 2.83
C VAL A 204 -2.84 15.71 1.91
N ASP A 205 -4.17 15.68 2.04
CA ASP A 205 -5.09 16.50 1.26
C ASP A 205 -5.16 17.96 1.74
N SER A 206 -6.02 18.75 1.14
CA SER A 206 -6.20 20.17 1.49
C SER A 206 -6.89 20.37 2.85
N GLU A 207 -7.61 19.37 3.35
CA GLU A 207 -8.31 19.39 4.63
C GLU A 207 -7.44 18.87 5.79
N GLY A 208 -6.31 18.25 5.49
CA GLY A 208 -5.34 17.72 6.45
C GLY A 208 -5.52 16.22 6.74
N ASN A 209 -6.35 15.50 5.97
CA ASN A 209 -6.45 14.05 6.09
C ASN A 209 -5.21 13.40 5.46
N THR A 210 -4.72 12.35 6.10
CA THR A 210 -3.45 11.71 5.73
C THR A 210 -3.71 10.35 5.12
N ALA A 211 -3.13 10.11 3.94
CA ALA A 211 -3.14 8.81 3.29
C ALA A 211 -2.53 7.71 4.18
N LYS A 212 -3.03 6.48 4.04
CA LYS A 212 -2.34 5.29 4.56
C LYS A 212 -0.95 5.21 3.92
N PRO A 213 0.15 5.23 4.71
CA PRO A 213 1.49 5.23 4.14
C PRO A 213 1.79 3.92 3.42
N LEU A 214 2.44 4.01 2.25
CA LEU A 214 2.98 2.85 1.55
C LEU A 214 4.50 2.81 1.61
N THR A 215 5.09 1.62 1.50
CA THR A 215 6.53 1.44 1.54
C THR A 215 7.03 0.69 0.31
N ARG A 216 8.26 1.03 -0.10
CA ARG A 216 9.05 0.25 -1.05
C ARG A 216 10.31 -0.24 -0.37
N THR A 217 10.57 -1.54 -0.47
CA THR A 217 11.78 -2.18 0.02
C THR A 217 12.74 -2.42 -1.14
N VAL A 218 13.98 -1.93 -1.00
CA VAL A 218 15.05 -2.09 -1.99
C VAL A 218 16.18 -2.87 -1.33
N THR A 219 16.49 -4.05 -1.86
CA THR A 219 17.64 -4.85 -1.43
C THR A 219 18.83 -4.55 -2.36
N VAL A 220 19.84 -3.87 -1.85
CA VAL A 220 21.08 -3.63 -2.56
C VAL A 220 22.03 -4.77 -2.29
N ALA A 221 22.49 -5.46 -3.32
CA ALA A 221 23.46 -6.55 -3.21
C ALA A 221 24.35 -6.54 -4.45
N ASP A 222 25.61 -6.96 -4.27
CA ASP A 222 26.50 -7.29 -5.37
C ASP A 222 26.16 -8.71 -5.85
N THR A 223 25.60 -8.81 -7.02
CA THR A 223 25.20 -10.08 -7.67
C THR A 223 26.01 -10.35 -8.94
N THR A 224 26.85 -9.40 -9.33
CA THR A 224 27.70 -9.52 -10.52
C THR A 224 28.96 -10.32 -10.16
N ALA A 225 29.19 -11.40 -10.87
CA ALA A 225 30.40 -12.19 -10.63
C ALA A 225 31.65 -11.45 -11.16
N PRO A 226 32.78 -11.51 -10.44
CA PRO A 226 34.00 -10.88 -10.89
C PRO A 226 34.51 -11.45 -12.23
N VAL A 227 35.00 -10.56 -13.09
CA VAL A 227 35.62 -10.94 -14.37
C VAL A 227 37.10 -11.17 -14.18
N ILE A 228 37.53 -12.39 -14.48
CA ILE A 228 38.95 -12.78 -14.39
C ILE A 228 39.65 -12.50 -15.73
N TYR A 229 40.69 -11.73 -15.68
CA TYR A 229 41.58 -11.46 -16.80
C TYR A 229 42.85 -12.24 -16.62
N ALA A 230 43.19 -13.05 -17.61
CA ALA A 230 44.46 -13.80 -17.64
C ALA A 230 45.20 -13.43 -18.94
N PRO A 231 46.52 -13.37 -18.91
CA PRO A 231 47.32 -13.26 -20.11
C PRO A 231 47.01 -14.41 -21.07
N SER A 232 47.37 -14.25 -22.35
CA SER A 232 47.29 -15.34 -23.33
C SER A 232 48.08 -16.56 -22.84
N ASN A 233 47.63 -17.75 -23.23
CA ASN A 233 48.23 -19.02 -22.82
C ASN A 233 49.76 -19.00 -22.85
N LEU A 234 50.37 -19.42 -21.77
CA LEU A 234 51.82 -19.57 -21.66
C LEU A 234 52.19 -20.95 -22.16
N GLU A 235 52.91 -21.00 -23.28
CA GLU A 235 53.58 -22.22 -23.73
C GLU A 235 55.04 -22.18 -23.30
N THR A 236 55.48 -23.20 -22.58
CA THR A 236 56.85 -23.34 -22.13
C THR A 236 57.27 -24.82 -22.21
N LEU A 237 58.50 -25.03 -22.64
CA LEU A 237 59.08 -26.38 -22.65
C LEU A 237 59.56 -26.72 -21.25
N ALA A 238 59.33 -27.95 -20.80
CA ALA A 238 59.82 -28.44 -19.56
C ALA A 238 61.39 -28.53 -19.60
N LEU A 239 62.03 -27.82 -18.70
CA LEU A 239 63.51 -27.79 -18.62
C LEU A 239 64.07 -29.01 -17.89
N SER A 240 63.24 -29.78 -17.22
CA SER A 240 63.64 -31.02 -16.54
C SER A 240 62.47 -32.01 -16.43
N ALA A 241 62.75 -33.25 -16.08
CA ALA A 241 61.71 -34.26 -15.80
C ALA A 241 60.77 -33.89 -14.64
N ALA A 242 61.17 -32.94 -13.78
CA ALA A 242 60.37 -32.42 -12.71
C ALA A 242 59.44 -31.22 -13.14
N GLY A 243 59.51 -30.80 -14.44
CA GLY A 243 58.81 -29.66 -14.96
C GLY A 243 59.49 -28.33 -14.66
N ASN A 244 58.81 -27.23 -14.93
CA ASN A 244 59.32 -25.88 -14.71
C ASN A 244 58.93 -25.37 -13.32
N SER A 245 59.79 -24.56 -12.72
CA SER A 245 59.48 -23.89 -11.45
C SER A 245 58.50 -22.72 -11.69
N LYS A 246 57.57 -22.53 -10.78
CA LYS A 246 56.70 -21.34 -10.74
C LYS A 246 57.48 -20.02 -10.58
N ASN A 247 58.76 -20.10 -10.22
CA ASN A 247 59.63 -18.92 -10.04
C ASN A 247 60.45 -18.61 -11.31
N GLU A 248 60.27 -19.36 -12.42
CA GLU A 248 60.84 -18.96 -13.73
C GLU A 248 60.19 -17.67 -14.22
N ASP A 249 61.01 -16.76 -14.78
CA ASP A 249 60.58 -15.39 -15.10
C ASP A 249 59.32 -15.33 -15.97
N ASN A 250 59.21 -16.22 -16.98
CA ASN A 250 58.05 -16.29 -17.85
C ASN A 250 56.75 -16.82 -17.19
N ILE A 251 56.92 -17.81 -16.28
CA ILE A 251 55.80 -18.37 -15.50
C ILE A 251 55.37 -17.34 -14.47
N LYS A 252 56.32 -16.69 -13.81
CA LYS A 252 56.06 -15.62 -12.86
C LYS A 252 55.35 -14.45 -13.52
N ALA A 253 55.80 -13.97 -14.68
CA ALA A 253 55.17 -12.88 -15.42
C ALA A 253 53.74 -13.23 -15.84
N PHE A 254 53.47 -14.51 -16.21
CA PHE A 254 52.10 -14.95 -16.50
C PHE A 254 51.21 -14.91 -15.27
N LEU A 255 51.68 -15.42 -14.14
CA LEU A 255 50.93 -15.44 -12.87
C LEU A 255 50.67 -14.01 -12.34
N ASP A 256 51.67 -13.12 -12.47
CA ASP A 256 51.58 -11.73 -12.04
C ASP A 256 50.63 -10.92 -12.96
N GLY A 257 50.34 -11.41 -14.17
CA GLY A 257 49.41 -10.79 -15.11
C GLY A 257 47.95 -11.25 -14.97
N VAL A 258 47.68 -12.21 -14.05
CA VAL A 258 46.29 -12.60 -13.76
C VAL A 258 45.69 -11.64 -12.73
N TYR A 259 44.58 -11.04 -13.07
CA TYR A 259 43.82 -10.17 -12.14
C TYR A 259 42.31 -10.34 -12.35
N ALA A 260 41.55 -9.93 -11.35
CA ALA A 260 40.10 -9.89 -11.43
C ALA A 260 39.58 -8.46 -11.22
N THR A 261 38.50 -8.11 -11.88
CA THR A 261 37.75 -6.89 -11.62
C THR A 261 36.31 -7.23 -11.27
N ASP A 262 35.78 -6.44 -10.41
CA ASP A 262 34.36 -6.47 -9.99
C ASP A 262 33.82 -5.05 -9.94
N ASN A 263 32.48 -4.88 -9.72
CA ASN A 263 31.86 -3.55 -9.70
C ASN A 263 32.29 -2.72 -8.49
#